data_5f40b726184f7c75b29e9c724d49b36b
#
_entry.id   5f40b726184f7c75b29e9c724d49b36b
#
_cell.length_a   1.000
_cell.length_b   1.000
_cell.length_c   1.000
_cell.angle_alpha   90.00
_cell.angle_beta   90.00
_cell.angle_gamma   90.00
#
_symmetry.space_group_name_H-M   'P 1'
#
loop_
_entity.id
_entity.type
_entity.pdbx_description
1 polymer ?
#
loop_
_entity_poly.entity_id
_entity_poly.type
_entity_poly.pdbx_seq_one_letter_code
_entity_poly.pdbx_strand_id
1 'polypeptide(L)'
;MVTRFDAIRAYKNQTSLKAAHFLHYLRKKFPYPIRAIQIDGGSEFKDQFEEACRSKEIPLFLVPPKSPKLNGHVERSNRTHREEFYEVYDVNLDLEEHNKQLAQWEHTYNYIRPHQSLDYLTPYQYYRQWKRNSRQKALPM
;
A
#
# COMPACT_ATOMS: atom_id res chain seq x y z
N MET A 1 6.55 -12.50 4.74
CA MET A 1 5.95 -12.39 3.39
C MET A 1 5.89 -10.93 2.95
N VAL A 2 6.31 -10.65 1.73
CA VAL A 2 6.21 -9.31 1.13
C VAL A 2 5.47 -9.46 -0.20
N THR A 3 4.21 -9.05 -0.23
CA THR A 3 3.33 -9.25 -1.40
C THR A 3 3.51 -8.21 -2.49
N ARG A 4 4.13 -7.09 -2.20
CA ARG A 4 4.20 -5.92 -3.11
C ARG A 4 2.82 -5.33 -3.45
N PHE A 5 1.77 -5.75 -2.78
CA PHE A 5 0.44 -5.15 -2.95
C PHE A 5 0.48 -3.71 -2.49
N ASP A 6 -0.07 -2.82 -3.30
CA ASP A 6 0.00 -1.39 -3.05
C ASP A 6 -1.36 -0.72 -3.25
N ALA A 7 -1.60 0.37 -2.55
CA ALA A 7 -2.80 1.17 -2.70
C ALA A 7 -2.39 2.63 -2.88
N ILE A 8 -3.02 3.30 -3.83
CA ILE A 8 -2.62 4.64 -4.26
C ILE A 8 -3.84 5.52 -4.37
N ARG A 9 -3.78 6.69 -3.72
CA ARG A 9 -4.84 7.68 -3.81
C ARG A 9 -4.26 9.08 -3.64
N ALA A 10 -4.74 10.04 -4.40
CA ALA A 10 -4.32 11.43 -4.31
C ALA A 10 -5.27 12.24 -3.42
N TYR A 11 -4.72 13.20 -2.69
CA TYR A 11 -5.45 14.13 -1.85
C TYR A 11 -5.00 15.56 -2.14
N LYS A 12 -5.90 16.51 -1.92
CA LYS A 12 -5.62 17.92 -2.18
C LYS A 12 -4.54 18.48 -1.27
N ASN A 13 -4.47 17.99 -0.02
CA ASN A 13 -3.45 18.39 0.95
C ASN A 13 -3.08 17.21 1.83
N GLN A 14 -1.99 17.37 2.59
CA GLN A 14 -1.43 16.33 3.43
C GLN A 14 -1.74 16.66 4.90
N THR A 15 -2.87 16.16 5.39
CA THR A 15 -3.31 16.38 6.76
C THR A 15 -3.54 15.04 7.47
N SER A 16 -3.59 15.09 8.81
CA SER A 16 -3.86 13.89 9.62
C SER A 16 -5.26 13.34 9.36
N LEU A 17 -6.24 14.20 9.10
CA LEU A 17 -7.58 13.77 8.72
C LEU A 17 -7.58 13.01 7.38
N LYS A 18 -6.82 13.49 6.41
CA LYS A 18 -6.69 12.82 5.11
C LYS A 18 -5.96 11.47 5.24
N ALA A 19 -4.95 11.40 6.09
CA ALA A 19 -4.26 10.14 6.39
C ALA A 19 -5.21 9.13 7.04
N ALA A 20 -6.06 9.57 7.96
CA ALA A 20 -7.09 8.72 8.57
C ALA A 20 -8.10 8.22 7.52
N HIS A 21 -8.49 9.08 6.60
CA HIS A 21 -9.35 8.70 5.48
C HIS A 21 -8.68 7.66 4.58
N PHE A 22 -7.40 7.84 4.30
CA PHE A 22 -6.64 6.88 3.49
C PHE A 22 -6.52 5.52 4.19
N LEU A 23 -6.39 5.49 5.51
CA LEU A 23 -6.40 4.23 6.26
C LEU A 23 -7.71 3.44 6.01
N HIS A 24 -8.84 4.14 6.01
CA HIS A 24 -10.12 3.52 5.71
C HIS A 24 -10.14 2.94 4.28
N TYR A 25 -9.59 3.67 3.33
CA TYR A 25 -9.44 3.22 1.94
C TYR A 25 -8.55 1.98 1.85
N LEU A 26 -7.40 1.98 2.53
CA LEU A 26 -6.47 0.83 2.55
C LEU A 26 -7.17 -0.44 3.04
N ARG A 27 -7.95 -0.34 4.11
CA ARG A 27 -8.63 -1.50 4.68
C ARG A 27 -9.63 -2.13 3.73
N LYS A 28 -10.20 -1.34 2.83
CA LYS A 28 -11.11 -1.84 1.80
C LYS A 28 -10.38 -2.48 0.62
N LYS A 29 -9.20 -1.96 0.28
CA LYS A 29 -8.46 -2.38 -0.91
C LYS A 29 -7.57 -3.59 -0.69
N PHE A 30 -6.98 -3.74 0.47
CA PHE A 30 -6.11 -4.87 0.75
C PHE A 30 -6.93 -6.16 0.92
N PRO A 31 -6.48 -7.28 0.32
CA PRO A 31 -7.19 -8.56 0.42
C PRO A 31 -6.97 -9.27 1.77
N TYR A 32 -6.19 -8.68 2.67
CA TYR A 32 -5.88 -9.21 3.98
C TYR A 32 -6.00 -8.11 5.03
N PRO A 33 -6.21 -8.49 6.32
CA PRO A 33 -6.31 -7.48 7.37
C PRO A 33 -4.98 -6.78 7.63
N ILE A 34 -5.05 -5.48 7.92
CA ILE A 34 -3.88 -4.69 8.33
C ILE A 34 -3.71 -4.86 9.84
N ARG A 35 -2.63 -5.51 10.25
CA ARG A 35 -2.36 -5.79 11.67
C ARG A 35 -1.42 -4.81 12.32
N ALA A 36 -0.63 -4.09 11.53
CA ALA A 36 0.32 -3.10 12.01
C ALA A 36 0.69 -2.18 10.86
N ILE A 37 1.13 -0.97 11.17
CA ILE A 37 1.55 0.01 10.17
C ILE A 37 2.91 0.59 10.59
N GLN A 38 3.83 0.65 9.64
CA GLN A 38 5.06 1.39 9.80
C GLN A 38 4.91 2.76 9.14
N ILE A 39 5.32 3.81 9.84
CA ILE A 39 5.25 5.18 9.36
C ILE A 39 6.60 5.88 9.59
N ASP A 40 6.81 6.95 8.84
CA ASP A 40 7.88 7.91 9.15
C ASP A 40 7.39 8.92 10.20
N GLY A 41 8.19 9.90 10.54
CA GLY A 41 7.84 10.92 11.52
C GLY A 41 6.96 12.05 11.01
N GLY A 42 6.27 11.88 9.89
CA GLY A 42 5.43 12.92 9.29
C GLY A 42 4.26 13.34 10.18
N SER A 43 3.97 14.63 10.18
CA SER A 43 2.89 15.19 11.00
C SER A 43 1.51 14.68 10.62
N GLU A 44 1.32 14.24 9.38
CA GLU A 44 0.06 13.66 8.88
C GLU A 44 -0.29 12.34 9.56
N PHE A 45 0.68 11.68 10.19
CA PHE A 45 0.47 10.41 10.88
C PHE A 45 0.23 10.57 12.39
N LYS A 46 -0.06 11.79 12.85
CA LYS A 46 -0.39 12.09 14.25
C LYS A 46 -1.89 12.32 14.41
N ASP A 47 -2.31 12.79 15.57
CA ASP A 47 -3.68 13.23 15.87
C ASP A 47 -4.78 12.29 15.35
N GLN A 48 -5.54 12.71 14.35
CA GLN A 48 -6.68 11.94 13.82
C GLN A 48 -6.26 10.58 13.25
N PHE A 49 -5.07 10.50 12.65
CA PHE A 49 -4.55 9.22 12.14
C PHE A 49 -4.22 8.26 13.29
N GLU A 50 -3.54 8.73 14.33
CA GLU A 50 -3.24 7.93 15.52
C GLU A 50 -4.52 7.42 16.18
N GLU A 51 -5.52 8.30 16.30
CA GLU A 51 -6.82 7.93 16.89
C GLU A 51 -7.55 6.90 16.02
N ALA A 52 -7.51 7.05 14.71
CA ALA A 52 -8.11 6.08 13.79
C ALA A 52 -7.43 4.70 13.93
N CYS A 53 -6.12 4.65 14.04
CA CYS A 53 -5.39 3.40 14.25
C CYS A 53 -5.72 2.79 15.62
N ARG A 54 -5.77 3.62 16.66
CA ARG A 54 -6.09 3.16 18.01
C ARG A 54 -7.49 2.55 18.06
N SER A 55 -8.48 3.21 17.47
CA SER A 55 -9.85 2.72 17.46
C SER A 55 -10.01 1.38 16.71
N LYS A 56 -9.10 1.08 15.82
CA LYS A 56 -9.08 -0.17 15.04
C LYS A 56 -8.07 -1.19 15.57
N GLU A 57 -7.45 -0.88 16.69
CA GLU A 57 -6.43 -1.71 17.34
C GLU A 57 -5.26 -2.04 16.42
N ILE A 58 -4.83 -1.06 15.63
CA ILE A 58 -3.68 -1.18 14.73
C ILE A 58 -2.48 -0.46 15.37
N PRO A 59 -1.45 -1.18 15.82
CA PRO A 59 -0.25 -0.54 16.37
C PRO A 59 0.56 0.16 15.29
N LEU A 60 1.14 1.30 15.64
CA LEU A 60 2.01 2.09 14.79
C LEU A 60 3.46 1.91 15.21
N PHE A 61 4.33 1.68 14.25
CA PHE A 61 5.77 1.57 14.45
C PHE A 61 6.47 2.67 13.68
N LEU A 62 7.30 3.43 14.36
CA LEU A 62 8.07 4.50 13.74
C LEU A 62 9.34 3.94 13.12
N VAL A 63 9.53 4.21 11.81
CA VAL A 63 10.75 3.83 11.11
C VAL A 63 11.86 4.79 11.51
N PRO A 64 13.01 4.29 12.02
CA PRO A 64 14.12 5.18 12.40
C PRO A 64 14.64 5.95 11.18
N PRO A 65 15.09 7.22 11.38
CA PRO A 65 15.70 7.98 10.31
C PRO A 65 16.91 7.24 9.71
N LYS A 66 17.12 7.38 8.41
CA LYS A 66 18.25 6.79 7.70
C LYS A 66 18.32 5.25 7.80
N SER A 67 17.16 4.59 7.60
CA SER A 67 17.08 3.12 7.58
C SER A 67 16.75 2.63 6.15
N PRO A 68 17.73 2.61 5.22
CA PRO A 68 17.45 2.30 3.81
C PRO A 68 16.91 0.89 3.58
N LYS A 69 17.27 -0.08 4.40
CA LYS A 69 16.77 -1.45 4.28
C LYS A 69 15.27 -1.54 4.55
N LEU A 70 14.77 -0.73 5.48
CA LEU A 70 13.35 -0.72 5.84
C LEU A 70 12.50 0.00 4.80
N ASN A 71 13.09 0.94 4.05
CA ASN A 71 12.40 1.75 3.05
C ASN A 71 12.61 1.28 1.60
N GLY A 72 13.46 0.27 1.39
CA GLY A 72 13.82 -0.17 0.04
C GLY A 72 12.64 -0.61 -0.81
N HIS A 73 11.65 -1.28 -0.21
CA HIS A 73 10.44 -1.72 -0.92
C HIS A 73 9.54 -0.53 -1.28
N VAL A 74 9.42 0.45 -0.40
CA VAL A 74 8.63 1.67 -0.63
C VAL A 74 9.28 2.49 -1.74
N GLU A 75 10.58 2.67 -1.70
CA GLU A 75 11.32 3.40 -2.74
C GLU A 75 11.17 2.77 -4.11
N ARG A 76 11.27 1.45 -4.20
CA ARG A 76 11.09 0.71 -5.45
C ARG A 76 9.66 0.86 -5.98
N SER A 77 8.67 0.76 -5.11
CA SER A 77 7.28 0.94 -5.46
C SER A 77 7.03 2.34 -6.00
N ASN A 78 7.51 3.37 -5.31
CA ASN A 78 7.38 4.76 -5.75
C ASN A 78 8.05 5.00 -7.10
N ARG A 79 9.20 4.40 -7.32
CA ARG A 79 9.91 4.49 -8.60
C ARG A 79 9.08 3.86 -9.73
N THR A 80 8.50 2.70 -9.51
CA THR A 80 7.63 2.03 -10.49
C THR A 80 6.42 2.89 -10.83
N HIS A 81 5.76 3.47 -9.83
CA HIS A 81 4.62 4.36 -10.06
C HIS A 81 5.01 5.59 -10.89
N ARG A 82 6.17 6.17 -10.59
CA ARG A 82 6.67 7.32 -11.35
C ARG A 82 6.97 6.94 -12.80
N GLU A 83 7.73 5.89 -13.03
CA GLU A 83 8.20 5.51 -14.36
C GLU A 83 7.11 4.89 -15.23
N GLU A 84 6.20 4.13 -14.66
CA GLU A 84 5.21 3.38 -15.44
C GLU A 84 3.84 4.05 -15.47
N PHE A 85 3.57 5.02 -14.61
CA PHE A 85 2.31 5.74 -14.60
C PHE A 85 2.49 7.25 -14.84
N TYR A 86 3.18 7.95 -13.94
CA TYR A 86 3.25 9.41 -14.00
C TYR A 86 4.03 9.94 -15.21
N GLU A 87 5.03 9.24 -15.67
CA GLU A 87 5.83 9.62 -16.85
C GLU A 87 5.23 9.15 -18.17
N VAL A 88 4.29 8.20 -18.14
CA VAL A 88 3.72 7.58 -19.34
C VAL A 88 2.35 8.17 -19.71
N TYR A 89 1.53 8.48 -18.72
CA TYR A 89 0.16 8.95 -18.94
C TYR A 89 0.02 10.44 -18.69
N ASP A 90 -0.87 11.08 -19.44
CA ASP A 90 -1.29 12.44 -19.16
C ASP A 90 -2.17 12.43 -17.90
N VAL A 91 -1.60 12.95 -16.81
CA VAL A 91 -2.30 12.95 -15.52
C VAL A 91 -3.31 14.10 -15.49
N ASN A 92 -4.56 13.79 -15.18
CA ASN A 92 -5.61 14.79 -15.05
C ASN A 92 -5.38 15.62 -13.78
N LEU A 93 -5.52 16.95 -13.88
CA LEU A 93 -5.34 17.85 -12.74
C LEU A 93 -6.58 17.92 -11.84
N ASP A 94 -7.73 17.47 -12.32
CA ASP A 94 -8.91 17.33 -11.46
C ASP A 94 -8.72 16.14 -10.52
N LEU A 95 -8.89 16.37 -9.21
CA LEU A 95 -8.62 15.36 -8.19
C LEU A 95 -9.47 14.10 -8.36
N GLU A 96 -10.74 14.25 -8.69
CA GLU A 96 -11.64 13.11 -8.84
C GLU A 96 -11.25 12.27 -10.06
N GLU A 97 -11.00 12.90 -11.19
CA GLU A 97 -10.56 12.20 -12.41
C GLU A 97 -9.17 11.59 -12.24
N HIS A 98 -8.27 12.29 -11.56
CA HIS A 98 -6.95 11.75 -11.23
C HIS A 98 -7.05 10.48 -10.37
N ASN A 99 -7.92 10.48 -9.38
CA ASN A 99 -8.13 9.30 -8.54
C ASN A 99 -8.76 8.13 -9.30
N LYS A 100 -9.56 8.39 -10.33
CA LYS A 100 -10.04 7.32 -11.22
C LYS A 100 -8.91 6.70 -12.01
N GLN A 101 -8.00 7.52 -12.53
CA GLN A 101 -6.79 7.03 -13.23
C GLN A 101 -5.90 6.21 -12.28
N LEU A 102 -5.70 6.70 -11.05
CA LEU A 102 -4.91 5.99 -10.04
C LEU A 102 -5.54 4.67 -9.64
N ALA A 103 -6.87 4.61 -9.53
CA ALA A 103 -7.57 3.36 -9.21
C ALA A 103 -7.38 2.30 -10.31
N GLN A 104 -7.39 2.71 -11.58
CA GLN A 104 -7.10 1.81 -12.68
C GLN A 104 -5.65 1.32 -12.66
N TRP A 105 -4.71 2.21 -12.40
CA TRP A 105 -3.30 1.86 -12.27
C TRP A 105 -3.06 0.94 -11.07
N GLU A 106 -3.67 1.24 -9.91
CA GLU A 106 -3.61 0.40 -8.73
C GLU A 106 -4.09 -1.03 -9.03
N HIS A 107 -5.20 -1.17 -9.76
CA HIS A 107 -5.70 -2.47 -10.17
C HIS A 107 -4.69 -3.20 -11.08
N THR A 108 -4.13 -2.48 -12.05
CA THR A 108 -3.11 -3.05 -12.93
C THR A 108 -1.89 -3.52 -12.15
N TYR A 109 -1.41 -2.68 -11.24
CA TYR A 109 -0.23 -2.99 -10.43
C TYR A 109 -0.42 -4.25 -9.58
N ASN A 110 -1.58 -4.40 -8.97
CA ASN A 110 -1.84 -5.47 -8.00
C ASN A 110 -2.35 -6.78 -8.64
N TYR A 111 -3.08 -6.68 -9.74
CA TYR A 111 -3.80 -7.84 -10.29
C TYR A 111 -3.37 -8.24 -11.70
N ILE A 112 -2.66 -7.39 -12.41
CA ILE A 112 -2.32 -7.64 -13.83
C ILE A 112 -0.80 -7.64 -14.05
N ARG A 113 -0.08 -6.69 -13.47
CA ARG A 113 1.34 -6.50 -13.69
C ARG A 113 2.17 -7.58 -12.99
N PRO A 114 2.99 -8.36 -13.75
CA PRO A 114 3.92 -9.29 -13.10
C PRO A 114 5.09 -8.53 -12.46
N HIS A 115 5.56 -9.03 -11.32
CA HIS A 115 6.66 -8.43 -10.58
C HIS A 115 7.84 -9.40 -10.54
N GLN A 116 9.00 -8.94 -10.99
CA GLN A 116 10.20 -9.78 -11.02
C GLN A 116 10.55 -10.34 -9.64
N SER A 117 10.43 -9.53 -8.59
CA SER A 117 10.72 -9.95 -7.22
C SER A 117 9.75 -10.99 -6.67
N LEU A 118 8.64 -11.24 -7.35
CA LEU A 118 7.63 -12.23 -6.99
C LEU A 118 7.60 -13.40 -7.99
N ASP A 119 8.73 -13.67 -8.64
CA ASP A 119 8.84 -14.68 -9.71
C ASP A 119 7.80 -14.46 -10.82
N TYR A 120 7.61 -13.19 -11.20
CA TYR A 120 6.68 -12.74 -12.24
C TYR A 120 5.21 -13.00 -11.95
N LEU A 121 4.87 -13.24 -10.68
CA LEU A 121 3.47 -13.22 -10.24
C LEU A 121 3.02 -11.78 -9.99
N THR A 122 1.71 -11.57 -10.06
CA THR A 122 1.13 -10.33 -9.55
C THR A 122 1.13 -10.35 -8.02
N PRO A 123 1.08 -9.19 -7.35
CA PRO A 123 0.94 -9.15 -5.88
C PRO A 123 -0.23 -9.99 -5.36
N TYR A 124 -1.38 -9.96 -6.02
CA TYR A 124 -2.54 -10.74 -5.60
C TYR A 124 -2.32 -12.24 -5.78
N GLN A 125 -1.71 -12.67 -6.90
CA GLN A 125 -1.39 -14.08 -7.12
C GLN A 125 -0.40 -14.60 -6.07
N TYR A 126 0.61 -13.81 -5.74
CA TYR A 126 1.58 -14.15 -4.72
C TYR A 126 0.91 -14.33 -3.36
N TYR A 127 0.02 -13.40 -2.97
CA TYR A 127 -0.73 -13.51 -1.73
C TYR A 127 -1.59 -14.78 -1.70
N ARG A 128 -2.29 -15.08 -2.79
CA ARG A 128 -3.14 -16.27 -2.90
C ARG A 128 -2.32 -17.56 -2.74
N GLN A 129 -1.17 -17.63 -3.38
CA GLN A 129 -0.26 -18.75 -3.28
C GLN A 129 0.27 -18.94 -1.85
N TRP A 130 0.71 -17.85 -1.23
CA TRP A 130 1.17 -17.87 0.16
C TRP A 130 0.07 -18.34 1.12
N LYS A 131 -1.14 -17.84 0.95
CA LYS A 131 -2.28 -18.22 1.80
C LYS A 131 -2.59 -19.71 1.66
N ARG A 132 -2.55 -20.26 0.47
CA ARG A 132 -2.76 -21.69 0.21
C ARG A 132 -1.68 -22.53 0.91
N ASN A 133 -0.41 -22.15 0.73
CA ASN A 133 0.70 -22.88 1.34
C ASN A 133 0.65 -22.83 2.86
N SER A 134 0.26 -21.70 3.44
CA SER A 134 0.12 -21.55 4.89
C SER A 134 -0.99 -22.44 5.44
N ARG A 135 -2.10 -22.55 4.73
CA ARG A 135 -3.22 -23.45 5.14
C ARG A 135 -2.80 -24.91 5.10
N GLN A 136 -2.06 -25.33 4.08
CA GLN A 136 -1.57 -26.70 3.96
C GLN A 136 -0.62 -27.05 5.11
N LYS A 137 0.25 -26.11 5.52
CA LYS A 137 1.16 -26.33 6.65
C LYS A 137 0.43 -26.41 7.99
N ALA A 138 -0.72 -25.77 8.12
CA ALA A 138 -1.51 -25.75 9.35
C ALA A 138 -2.42 -26.98 9.51
N LEU A 139 -2.61 -27.78 8.46
CA LEU A 139 -3.44 -28.98 8.55
C LEU A 139 -2.68 -30.09 9.28
N PRO A 140 -3.29 -30.74 10.28
CA PRO A 140 -2.69 -31.92 10.91
C PRO A 140 -2.56 -33.06 9.91
N MET A 141 -1.41 -33.67 9.95
CA MET A 141 -1.20 -34.85 9.11
C MET A 141 -1.74 -36.09 9.76
#